data_2563359c25746bff8a1d41dea00293cd
#
_entry.id   2563359c25746bff8a1d41dea00293cd
#
_cell.length_a   1.000
_cell.length_b   1.000
_cell.length_c   1.000
_cell.angle_alpha   90.00
_cell.angle_beta   90.00
_cell.angle_gamma   90.00
#
_symmetry.space_group_name_H-M   'P 1'
#
loop_
_entity.id
_entity.type
_entity.pdbx_description
1 polymer ?
#
loop_
_entity_poly.entity_id
_entity_poly.type
_entity_poly.pdbx_seq_one_letter_code
_entity_poly.pdbx_strand_id
1 'polypeptide(L)'
;FAMAVQDVRFYLTGTLLEIDENQLRAVTTDGHRLALCETLASSNATQLVQAIVPRKAVGELQRLLSIEDEQLTLLIGRELLNVTIQTPSRDKEQGDITVRFTTKLIDGKFPDYRRVIPRGGDKVVTIPHDVYKQSLQRVAILSNEKLRGVFLNFSADSLQLRANNPEQDEAIEDLAIQYNNAPMEMSFNAQYILEVLGVLD
;
A
#
# COMPACT_ATOMS: atom_id res chain seq x y z
N PHE A 1 -3.58 1.91 -0.42
CA PHE A 1 -3.42 2.48 -1.76
C PHE A 1 -3.59 1.43 -2.88
N ALA A 2 -3.20 0.17 -2.69
CA ALA A 2 -3.20 -0.87 -3.72
C ALA A 2 -4.54 -1.61 -3.91
N MET A 3 -5.63 -1.18 -3.31
CA MET A 3 -6.96 -1.75 -3.54
C MET A 3 -7.45 -1.45 -4.95
N ALA A 4 -8.08 -2.42 -5.60
CA ALA A 4 -8.75 -2.21 -6.88
C ALA A 4 -9.88 -1.19 -6.79
N VAL A 5 -10.13 -0.47 -7.88
CA VAL A 5 -11.22 0.49 -8.03
C VAL A 5 -12.11 0.02 -9.16
N GLN A 6 -13.41 -0.18 -8.91
CA GLN A 6 -14.40 -0.60 -9.92
C GLN A 6 -14.01 -1.88 -10.68
N ASP A 7 -13.48 -2.89 -9.98
CA ASP A 7 -13.09 -4.18 -10.54
C ASP A 7 -14.22 -5.20 -10.38
N VAL A 8 -14.43 -6.05 -11.39
CA VAL A 8 -15.38 -7.17 -11.33
C VAL A 8 -15.00 -8.19 -10.27
N ARG A 9 -13.72 -8.26 -9.92
CA ARG A 9 -13.19 -9.01 -8.79
C ARG A 9 -13.42 -8.23 -7.49
N PHE A 10 -14.68 -8.14 -7.07
CA PHE A 10 -15.10 -7.30 -5.94
C PHE A 10 -14.31 -7.56 -4.64
N TYR A 11 -13.79 -8.77 -4.45
CA TYR A 11 -12.94 -9.11 -3.31
C TYR A 11 -11.57 -8.37 -3.30
N LEU A 12 -11.15 -7.77 -4.42
CA LEU A 12 -9.95 -6.91 -4.50
C LEU A 12 -10.25 -5.43 -4.19
N THR A 13 -11.53 -5.05 -4.09
CA THR A 13 -11.92 -3.67 -3.78
C THR A 13 -11.86 -3.34 -2.28
N GLY A 14 -11.36 -4.26 -1.48
CA GLY A 14 -11.17 -4.12 -0.04
C GLY A 14 -9.76 -4.52 0.41
N THR A 15 -9.53 -4.35 1.70
CA THR A 15 -8.32 -4.79 2.40
C THR A 15 -8.57 -6.14 3.05
N LEU A 16 -7.77 -7.14 2.75
CA LEU A 16 -7.72 -8.35 3.56
C LEU A 16 -7.08 -8.02 4.90
N LEU A 17 -7.80 -8.27 5.97
CA LEU A 17 -7.24 -8.40 7.32
C LEU A 17 -7.06 -9.89 7.60
N GLU A 18 -5.86 -10.26 7.98
CA GLU A 18 -5.49 -11.62 8.34
C GLU A 18 -4.91 -11.62 9.74
N ILE A 19 -5.51 -12.40 10.64
CA ILE A 19 -5.07 -12.54 12.03
C ILE A 19 -4.65 -13.98 12.25
N ASP A 20 -3.43 -14.15 12.73
CA ASP A 20 -2.82 -15.43 13.03
C ASP A 20 -2.06 -15.31 14.36
N GLU A 21 -2.52 -16.03 15.40
CA GLU A 21 -1.95 -15.99 16.76
C GLU A 21 -1.67 -14.56 17.26
N ASN A 22 -0.46 -14.04 17.02
CA ASN A 22 0.00 -12.73 17.51
C ASN A 22 0.33 -11.76 16.36
N GLN A 23 -0.08 -12.05 15.14
CA GLN A 23 0.17 -11.19 13.98
C GLN A 23 -1.13 -10.72 13.35
N LEU A 24 -1.17 -9.43 13.05
CA LEU A 24 -2.17 -8.82 12.19
C LEU A 24 -1.50 -8.39 10.88
N ARG A 25 -2.06 -8.85 9.76
CA ARG A 25 -1.63 -8.44 8.41
C ARG A 25 -2.75 -7.72 7.71
N ALA A 26 -2.40 -6.65 7.02
CA ALA A 26 -3.28 -5.94 6.10
C ALA A 26 -2.73 -6.07 4.69
N VAL A 27 -3.51 -6.62 3.77
CA VAL A 27 -3.08 -6.89 2.40
C VAL A 27 -4.05 -6.30 1.40
N THR A 28 -3.51 -5.61 0.40
CA THR A 28 -4.30 -5.08 -0.72
C THR A 28 -3.61 -5.35 -2.04
N THR A 29 -4.36 -5.60 -3.10
CA THR A 29 -3.86 -5.73 -4.46
C THR A 29 -4.94 -5.39 -5.48
N ASP A 30 -4.55 -4.88 -6.63
CA ASP A 30 -5.40 -4.68 -7.81
C ASP A 30 -5.03 -5.66 -8.97
N GLY A 31 -4.06 -6.56 -8.71
CA GLY A 31 -3.52 -7.50 -9.69
C GLY A 31 -2.29 -6.98 -10.43
N HIS A 32 -1.93 -5.71 -10.28
CA HIS A 32 -0.73 -5.08 -10.84
C HIS A 32 0.31 -4.76 -9.77
N ARG A 33 -0.13 -4.47 -8.58
CA ARG A 33 0.68 -4.15 -7.41
C ARG A 33 0.06 -4.74 -6.15
N LEU A 34 0.86 -4.89 -5.13
CA LEU A 34 0.45 -5.42 -3.83
C LEU A 34 1.05 -4.57 -2.71
N ALA A 35 0.25 -4.30 -1.69
CA ALA A 35 0.73 -3.73 -0.45
C ALA A 35 0.45 -4.70 0.70
N LEU A 36 1.46 -4.95 1.51
CA LEU A 36 1.41 -5.78 2.72
C LEU A 36 1.98 -4.97 3.88
N CYS A 37 1.22 -4.90 4.96
CA CYS A 37 1.67 -4.37 6.23
C CYS A 37 1.44 -5.42 7.32
N GLU A 38 2.42 -5.63 8.19
CA GLU A 38 2.37 -6.58 9.28
C GLU A 38 2.69 -5.89 10.60
N THR A 39 1.95 -6.26 11.64
CA THR A 39 2.21 -5.80 12.99
C THR A 39 1.89 -6.89 14.01
N LEU A 40 2.49 -6.78 15.20
CA LEU A 40 2.12 -7.65 16.32
C LEU A 40 0.79 -7.18 16.89
N ALA A 41 -0.08 -8.12 17.17
CA ALA A 41 -1.37 -7.86 17.82
C ALA A 41 -1.73 -9.04 18.73
N SER A 42 -2.18 -8.74 19.93
CA SER A 42 -2.72 -9.78 20.82
C SER A 42 -4.04 -10.29 20.28
N SER A 43 -4.15 -11.59 20.05
CA SER A 43 -5.33 -12.21 19.48
C SER A 43 -5.79 -13.42 20.30
N ASN A 44 -7.09 -13.64 20.37
CA ASN A 44 -7.71 -14.86 20.89
C ASN A 44 -7.98 -15.89 19.77
N ALA A 45 -7.51 -15.63 18.56
CA ALA A 45 -7.72 -16.53 17.43
C ALA A 45 -6.89 -17.82 17.60
N THR A 46 -7.57 -18.95 17.59
CA THR A 46 -6.94 -20.30 17.65
C THR A 46 -6.64 -20.85 16.27
N GLN A 47 -7.04 -20.16 15.22
CA GLN A 47 -6.81 -20.48 13.83
C GLN A 47 -6.77 -19.18 13.02
N LEU A 48 -6.25 -19.28 11.79
CA LEU A 48 -6.20 -18.16 10.86
C LEU A 48 -7.60 -17.59 10.61
N VAL A 49 -7.76 -16.30 10.90
CA VAL A 49 -8.98 -15.52 10.62
C VAL A 49 -8.69 -14.58 9.46
N GLN A 50 -9.57 -14.58 8.48
CA GLN A 50 -9.48 -13.70 7.31
C GLN A 50 -10.78 -12.93 7.13
N ALA A 51 -10.68 -11.63 6.87
CA ALA A 51 -11.81 -10.75 6.63
C ALA A 51 -11.46 -9.69 5.58
N ILE A 52 -12.34 -9.44 4.63
CA ILE A 52 -12.12 -8.41 3.60
C ILE A 52 -12.94 -7.17 3.98
N VAL A 53 -12.24 -6.11 4.35
CA VAL A 53 -12.80 -4.83 4.77
C VAL A 53 -12.99 -3.93 3.56
N PRO A 54 -14.21 -3.43 3.27
CA PRO A 54 -14.48 -2.59 2.10
C PRO A 54 -13.63 -1.31 2.09
N ARG A 55 -13.23 -0.85 0.91
CA ARG A 55 -12.46 0.38 0.70
C ARG A 55 -13.02 1.60 1.46
N LYS A 56 -14.36 1.78 1.42
CA LYS A 56 -15.02 2.88 2.14
C LYS A 56 -14.78 2.79 3.65
N ALA A 57 -14.88 1.61 4.22
CA ALA A 57 -14.65 1.38 5.64
C ALA A 57 -13.18 1.64 6.03
N VAL A 58 -12.23 1.22 5.18
CA VAL A 58 -10.80 1.53 5.39
C VAL A 58 -10.56 3.04 5.39
N GLY A 59 -11.15 3.78 4.44
CA GLY A 59 -11.04 5.23 4.40
C GLY A 59 -11.64 5.94 5.63
N GLU A 60 -12.76 5.45 6.16
CA GLU A 60 -13.33 5.99 7.40
C GLU A 60 -12.47 5.64 8.62
N LEU A 61 -11.97 4.41 8.70
CA LEU A 61 -11.04 4.02 9.78
C LEU A 61 -9.77 4.88 9.76
N GLN A 62 -9.20 5.15 8.59
CA GLN A 62 -8.03 6.01 8.46
C GLN A 62 -8.28 7.44 8.98
N ARG A 63 -9.51 7.96 8.84
CA ARG A 63 -9.89 9.28 9.38
C ARG A 63 -10.13 9.24 10.90
N LEU A 64 -10.64 8.12 11.41
CA LEU A 64 -10.95 7.95 12.83
C LEU A 64 -9.72 7.63 13.67
N LEU A 65 -8.72 6.96 13.07
CA LEU A 65 -7.48 6.59 13.74
C LEU A 65 -6.53 7.77 13.79
N SER A 66 -6.01 8.07 14.96
CA SER A 66 -4.93 9.02 15.18
C SER A 66 -3.69 8.30 15.69
N ILE A 67 -2.53 8.95 15.60
CA ILE A 67 -1.27 8.42 16.15
C ILE A 67 -1.32 8.35 17.68
N GLU A 68 -2.24 9.10 18.31
CA GLU A 68 -2.39 9.18 19.78
C GLU A 68 -3.32 8.09 20.35
N ASP A 69 -3.95 7.26 19.50
CA ASP A 69 -4.83 6.19 19.97
C ASP A 69 -4.01 5.07 20.61
N GLU A 70 -4.18 4.88 21.89
CA GLU A 70 -3.40 3.89 22.66
C GLU A 70 -3.93 2.48 22.49
N GLN A 71 -5.22 2.31 22.24
CA GLN A 71 -5.82 0.99 22.16
C GLN A 71 -6.89 0.89 21.08
N LEU A 72 -6.68 -0.08 20.18
CA LEU A 72 -7.61 -0.48 19.16
C LEU A 72 -8.07 -1.92 19.40
N THR A 73 -9.38 -2.15 19.47
CA THR A 73 -9.94 -3.50 19.57
C THR A 73 -10.71 -3.84 18.30
N LEU A 74 -10.35 -4.94 17.65
CA LEU A 74 -11.04 -5.50 16.49
C LEU A 74 -11.88 -6.71 16.91
N LEU A 75 -13.17 -6.70 16.61
CA LEU A 75 -14.04 -7.85 16.73
C LEU A 75 -14.53 -8.28 15.35
N ILE A 76 -13.97 -9.36 14.84
CA ILE A 76 -14.25 -9.89 13.50
C ILE A 76 -15.30 -10.99 13.64
N GLY A 77 -16.51 -10.71 13.15
CA GLY A 77 -17.57 -11.68 13.00
C GLY A 77 -17.60 -12.30 11.59
N ARG A 78 -18.61 -13.09 11.32
CA ARG A 78 -18.79 -13.73 10.01
C ARG A 78 -19.06 -12.72 8.88
N GLU A 79 -19.85 -11.68 9.16
CA GLU A 79 -20.28 -10.70 8.15
C GLU A 79 -19.93 -9.26 8.52
N LEU A 80 -19.53 -9.02 9.76
CA LEU A 80 -19.31 -7.69 10.31
C LEU A 80 -17.96 -7.59 10.98
N LEU A 81 -17.34 -6.43 10.81
CA LEU A 81 -16.20 -5.97 11.62
C LEU A 81 -16.68 -4.86 12.53
N ASN A 82 -16.44 -5.01 13.84
CA ASN A 82 -16.59 -3.94 14.83
C ASN A 82 -15.20 -3.49 15.27
N VAL A 83 -14.98 -2.19 15.24
CA VAL A 83 -13.74 -1.55 15.70
C VAL A 83 -14.09 -0.64 16.86
N THR A 84 -13.42 -0.82 17.98
CA THR A 84 -13.51 0.07 19.13
C THR A 84 -12.18 0.79 19.30
N ILE A 85 -12.23 2.11 19.31
CA ILE A 85 -11.09 3.00 19.48
C ILE A 85 -11.27 3.70 20.82
N GLN A 86 -10.27 3.61 21.68
CA GLN A 86 -10.23 4.30 22.96
C GLN A 86 -9.14 5.34 22.92
N THR A 87 -9.55 6.61 23.00
CA THR A 87 -8.63 7.75 23.03
C THR A 87 -8.71 8.38 24.41
N PRO A 88 -7.59 8.46 25.15
CA PRO A 88 -7.55 9.15 26.44
C PRO A 88 -7.97 10.61 26.26
N SER A 89 -8.81 11.10 27.16
CA SER A 89 -9.14 12.52 27.17
C SER A 89 -7.94 13.35 27.65
N ARG A 90 -7.63 14.41 26.90
CA ARG A 90 -6.64 15.42 27.36
C ARG A 90 -7.16 16.22 28.56
N ASP A 91 -8.47 16.29 28.69
CA ASP A 91 -9.15 16.92 29.82
C ASP A 91 -9.66 15.85 30.80
N LYS A 92 -9.04 15.78 31.96
CA LYS A 92 -9.39 14.79 32.99
C LYS A 92 -10.83 14.90 33.52
N GLU A 93 -11.49 16.04 33.30
CA GLU A 93 -12.89 16.24 33.69
C GLU A 93 -13.88 15.66 32.67
N GLN A 94 -13.46 15.44 31.40
CA GLN A 94 -14.34 14.97 30.34
C GLN A 94 -14.37 13.44 30.17
N GLY A 95 -13.46 12.69 30.79
CA GLY A 95 -13.35 11.25 30.64
C GLY A 95 -12.91 10.80 29.24
N ASP A 96 -12.56 9.51 29.09
CA ASP A 96 -12.05 8.95 27.84
C ASP A 96 -13.12 8.87 26.76
N ILE A 97 -12.71 9.10 25.51
CA ILE A 97 -13.60 9.01 24.34
C ILE A 97 -13.55 7.58 23.82
N THR A 98 -14.73 6.98 23.64
CA THR A 98 -14.86 5.67 22.98
C THR A 98 -15.60 5.83 21.67
N VAL A 99 -14.93 5.51 20.56
CA VAL A 99 -15.56 5.44 19.23
C VAL A 99 -15.80 3.99 18.87
N ARG A 100 -17.03 3.67 18.42
CA ARG A 100 -17.40 2.36 17.91
C ARG A 100 -17.75 2.47 16.44
N PHE A 101 -17.01 1.76 15.60
CA PHE A 101 -17.23 1.70 14.17
C PHE A 101 -17.63 0.28 13.76
N THR A 102 -18.69 0.15 12.98
CA THR A 102 -19.17 -1.15 12.48
C THR A 102 -19.27 -1.11 10.97
N THR A 103 -18.75 -2.11 10.30
CA THR A 103 -18.87 -2.25 8.85
C THR A 103 -19.19 -3.68 8.45
N LYS A 104 -19.92 -3.82 7.32
CA LYS A 104 -20.14 -5.11 6.68
C LYS A 104 -18.86 -5.53 5.94
N LEU A 105 -18.52 -6.81 6.02
CA LEU A 105 -17.40 -7.40 5.30
C LEU A 105 -17.79 -7.72 3.85
N ILE A 106 -16.80 -7.77 2.96
CA ILE A 106 -16.99 -8.29 1.61
C ILE A 106 -16.98 -9.81 1.68
N ASP A 107 -18.08 -10.41 1.21
CA ASP A 107 -18.16 -11.88 1.07
C ASP A 107 -17.36 -12.31 -0.16
N GLY A 108 -16.29 -13.06 0.05
CA GLY A 108 -15.40 -13.53 -1.02
C GLY A 108 -14.13 -14.15 -0.47
N LYS A 109 -13.37 -14.75 -1.37
CA LYS A 109 -12.06 -15.32 -1.05
C LYS A 109 -10.97 -14.45 -1.65
N PHE A 110 -10.12 -13.88 -0.80
CA PHE A 110 -8.96 -13.14 -1.26
C PHE A 110 -7.92 -14.11 -1.87
N PRO A 111 -7.23 -13.72 -2.96
CA PRO A 111 -6.20 -14.56 -3.57
C PRO A 111 -5.05 -14.88 -2.60
N ASP A 112 -4.39 -16.00 -2.83
CA ASP A 112 -3.18 -16.35 -2.07
C ASP A 112 -2.01 -15.43 -2.49
N TYR A 113 -1.92 -14.28 -1.83
CA TYR A 113 -0.95 -13.24 -2.11
C TYR A 113 0.51 -13.67 -1.88
N ARG A 114 0.74 -14.69 -1.05
CA ARG A 114 2.09 -15.20 -0.76
C ARG A 114 2.77 -15.78 -1.98
N ARG A 115 1.99 -16.20 -2.99
CA ARG A 115 2.51 -16.76 -4.25
C ARG A 115 3.02 -15.70 -5.21
N VAL A 116 2.56 -14.46 -5.09
CA VAL A 116 2.94 -13.37 -6.00
C VAL A 116 4.05 -12.48 -5.43
N ILE A 117 4.37 -12.63 -4.15
CA ILE A 117 5.50 -11.93 -3.54
C ILE A 117 6.80 -12.52 -4.10
N PRO A 118 7.63 -11.74 -4.81
CA PRO A 118 8.87 -12.22 -5.38
C PRO A 118 9.85 -12.66 -4.29
N ARG A 119 10.60 -13.73 -4.57
CA ARG A 119 11.63 -14.24 -3.68
C ARG A 119 12.96 -14.28 -4.41
N GLY A 120 14.05 -14.02 -3.68
CA GLY A 120 15.40 -14.17 -4.22
C GLY A 120 15.83 -13.06 -5.19
N GLY A 121 15.38 -11.83 -4.99
CA GLY A 121 15.93 -10.67 -5.71
C GLY A 121 17.43 -10.51 -5.42
N ASP A 122 18.26 -10.51 -6.46
CA ASP A 122 19.71 -10.42 -6.39
C ASP A 122 20.24 -9.01 -6.71
N LYS A 123 19.39 -8.14 -7.24
CA LYS A 123 19.75 -6.77 -7.62
C LYS A 123 19.13 -5.77 -6.65
N VAL A 124 19.97 -5.22 -5.79
CA VAL A 124 19.58 -4.22 -4.80
C VAL A 124 19.95 -2.85 -5.32
N VAL A 125 19.01 -1.92 -5.27
CA VAL A 125 19.20 -0.51 -5.63
C VAL A 125 18.83 0.33 -4.43
N THR A 126 19.70 1.26 -4.02
CA THR A 126 19.41 2.24 -2.97
C THR A 126 19.29 3.63 -3.59
N ILE A 127 18.13 4.25 -3.43
CA ILE A 127 17.81 5.56 -4.01
C ILE A 127 17.27 6.45 -2.89
N PRO A 128 17.74 7.72 -2.77
CA PRO A 128 17.15 8.67 -1.83
C PRO A 128 15.67 8.92 -2.17
N HIS A 129 14.78 8.72 -1.18
CA HIS A 129 13.32 8.77 -1.35
C HIS A 129 12.83 10.03 -2.05
N ASP A 130 13.14 11.22 -1.51
CA ASP A 130 12.61 12.49 -2.02
C ASP A 130 13.15 12.81 -3.42
N VAL A 131 14.42 12.50 -3.69
CA VAL A 131 15.03 12.70 -5.00
C VAL A 131 14.31 11.85 -6.03
N TYR A 132 14.10 10.57 -5.74
CA TYR A 132 13.43 9.65 -6.66
C TYR A 132 11.98 10.06 -6.90
N LYS A 133 11.24 10.39 -5.83
CA LYS A 133 9.84 10.82 -5.91
C LYS A 133 9.67 12.07 -6.77
N GLN A 134 10.47 13.11 -6.53
CA GLN A 134 10.40 14.37 -7.28
C GLN A 134 10.79 14.18 -8.75
N SER A 135 11.85 13.42 -9.03
CA SER A 135 12.27 13.14 -10.39
C SER A 135 11.24 12.34 -11.17
N LEU A 136 10.67 11.31 -10.55
CA LEU A 136 9.61 10.52 -11.16
C LEU A 136 8.35 11.38 -11.42
N GLN A 137 7.99 12.31 -10.52
CA GLN A 137 6.89 13.24 -10.73
C GLN A 137 7.11 14.13 -11.95
N ARG A 138 8.33 14.66 -12.14
CA ARG A 138 8.66 15.50 -13.30
C ARG A 138 8.63 14.72 -14.61
N VAL A 139 9.28 13.56 -14.64
CA VAL A 139 9.33 12.73 -15.85
C VAL A 139 7.95 12.20 -16.22
N ALA A 140 7.10 11.86 -15.24
CA ALA A 140 5.76 11.34 -15.49
C ALA A 140 4.83 12.36 -16.18
N ILE A 141 5.12 13.66 -16.16
CA ILE A 141 4.32 14.69 -16.84
C ILE A 141 4.22 14.41 -18.35
N LEU A 142 5.31 13.95 -18.96
CA LEU A 142 5.38 13.64 -20.39
C LEU A 142 5.15 12.14 -20.68
N SER A 143 4.65 11.38 -19.73
CA SER A 143 4.25 10.00 -19.98
C SER A 143 2.92 9.92 -20.73
N ASN A 144 2.71 8.82 -21.44
CA ASN A 144 1.41 8.53 -22.06
C ASN A 144 0.28 8.56 -21.02
N GLU A 145 -0.79 9.32 -21.27
CA GLU A 145 -1.89 9.54 -20.31
C GLU A 145 -2.60 8.24 -19.87
N LYS A 146 -2.70 7.25 -20.76
CA LYS A 146 -3.39 5.98 -20.48
C LYS A 146 -2.49 4.97 -19.78
N LEU A 147 -1.26 4.81 -20.26
CA LEU A 147 -0.33 3.79 -19.78
C LEU A 147 0.52 4.30 -18.61
N ARG A 148 0.78 5.62 -18.58
CA ARG A 148 1.64 6.27 -17.58
C ARG A 148 2.98 5.56 -17.42
N GLY A 149 3.51 5.05 -18.52
CA GLY A 149 4.75 4.28 -18.55
C GLY A 149 5.96 5.17 -18.33
N VAL A 150 6.86 4.73 -17.47
CA VAL A 150 8.19 5.29 -17.29
C VAL A 150 9.22 4.17 -17.44
N PHE A 151 10.29 4.44 -18.19
CA PHE A 151 11.43 3.54 -18.33
C PHE A 151 12.47 3.89 -17.28
N LEU A 152 12.99 2.86 -16.63
CA LEU A 152 14.04 2.92 -15.62
C LEU A 152 15.27 2.18 -16.16
N ASN A 153 16.32 2.92 -16.50
CA ASN A 153 17.57 2.36 -16.98
C ASN A 153 18.61 2.44 -15.88
N PHE A 154 18.98 1.30 -15.33
CA PHE A 154 19.98 1.18 -14.27
C PHE A 154 21.34 0.89 -14.88
N SER A 155 22.34 1.66 -14.48
CA SER A 155 23.75 1.44 -14.77
C SER A 155 24.57 1.68 -13.50
N ALA A 156 25.89 1.49 -13.55
CA ALA A 156 26.74 1.68 -12.38
C ALA A 156 26.53 3.09 -11.79
N ASP A 157 26.05 3.14 -10.55
CA ASP A 157 25.78 4.34 -9.76
C ASP A 157 24.84 5.38 -10.41
N SER A 158 24.08 4.97 -11.43
CA SER A 158 23.17 5.86 -12.17
C SER A 158 21.83 5.19 -12.48
N LEU A 159 20.75 5.95 -12.32
CA LEU A 159 19.41 5.63 -12.79
C LEU A 159 18.94 6.73 -13.75
N GLN A 160 18.67 6.35 -14.98
CA GLN A 160 18.00 7.24 -15.93
C GLN A 160 16.51 6.93 -15.95
N LEU A 161 15.69 7.94 -15.68
CA LEU A 161 14.24 7.93 -15.87
C LEU A 161 13.91 8.51 -17.23
N ARG A 162 13.06 7.82 -18.00
CA ARG A 162 12.63 8.30 -19.31
C ARG A 162 11.14 8.05 -19.49
N ALA A 163 10.42 9.05 -20.00
CA ALA A 163 9.04 8.92 -20.43
C ALA A 163 8.84 9.63 -21.77
N ASN A 164 7.91 9.16 -22.55
CA ASN A 164 7.51 9.77 -23.82
C ASN A 164 6.00 9.65 -24.03
N ASN A 165 5.44 10.59 -24.75
CA ASN A 165 4.04 10.63 -25.16
C ASN A 165 3.87 10.29 -26.66
N PRO A 166 2.64 10.10 -27.16
CA PRO A 166 2.38 9.86 -28.57
C PRO A 166 2.75 11.03 -29.48
N GLU A 167 2.82 12.25 -28.95
CA GLU A 167 3.20 13.49 -29.63
C GLU A 167 4.71 13.60 -29.85
N GLN A 168 5.48 12.60 -29.38
CA GLN A 168 6.95 12.50 -29.45
C GLN A 168 7.68 13.48 -28.49
N ASP A 169 6.99 14.05 -27.50
CA ASP A 169 7.68 14.73 -26.43
C ASP A 169 8.36 13.70 -25.50
N GLU A 170 9.52 14.04 -25.03
CA GLU A 170 10.33 13.16 -24.18
C GLU A 170 10.84 13.91 -22.95
N ALA A 171 10.77 13.25 -21.80
CA ALA A 171 11.44 13.67 -20.58
C ALA A 171 12.50 12.66 -20.20
N ILE A 172 13.70 13.16 -19.88
CA ILE A 172 14.82 12.35 -19.39
C ILE A 172 15.39 13.02 -18.16
N GLU A 173 15.65 12.23 -17.14
CA GLU A 173 16.31 12.69 -15.92
C GLU A 173 17.25 11.62 -15.36
N ASP A 174 18.47 12.01 -15.03
CA ASP A 174 19.51 11.14 -14.48
C ASP A 174 19.67 11.38 -12.98
N LEU A 175 19.73 10.29 -12.21
CA LEU A 175 19.85 10.27 -10.76
C LEU A 175 21.07 9.49 -10.33
N ALA A 176 21.82 10.03 -9.38
CA ALA A 176 22.84 9.28 -8.68
C ALA A 176 22.19 8.31 -7.69
N ILE A 177 22.56 7.03 -7.78
CA ILE A 177 22.04 5.94 -6.95
C ILE A 177 23.19 5.08 -6.44
N GLN A 178 22.88 4.12 -5.56
CA GLN A 178 23.82 3.04 -5.23
C GLN A 178 23.39 1.76 -5.94
N TYR A 179 24.11 1.43 -7.01
CA TYR A 179 23.86 0.24 -7.81
C TYR A 179 25.18 -0.27 -8.42
N ASN A 180 25.49 -1.53 -8.15
CA ASN A 180 26.75 -2.16 -8.61
C ASN A 180 26.49 -3.54 -9.22
N ASN A 181 25.46 -3.64 -10.05
CA ASN A 181 25.12 -4.86 -10.79
C ASN A 181 25.13 -4.59 -12.30
N ALA A 182 24.89 -5.62 -13.10
CA ALA A 182 24.80 -5.49 -14.54
C ALA A 182 23.71 -4.47 -14.95
N PRO A 183 23.91 -3.70 -16.02
CA PRO A 183 22.89 -2.80 -16.52
C PRO A 183 21.55 -3.49 -16.73
N MET A 184 20.46 -2.80 -16.38
CA MET A 184 19.11 -3.34 -16.44
C MET A 184 18.14 -2.26 -16.88
N GLU A 185 17.23 -2.61 -17.78
CA GLU A 185 16.12 -1.76 -18.17
C GLU A 185 14.80 -2.40 -17.76
N MET A 186 13.88 -1.60 -17.23
CA MET A 186 12.52 -2.01 -16.95
C MET A 186 11.56 -0.83 -17.08
N SER A 187 10.29 -1.14 -17.24
CA SER A 187 9.25 -0.13 -17.38
C SER A 187 8.13 -0.38 -16.38
N PHE A 188 7.64 0.70 -15.79
CA PHE A 188 6.55 0.67 -14.83
C PHE A 188 5.53 1.77 -15.10
N ASN A 189 4.32 1.57 -14.59
CA ASN A 189 3.39 2.68 -14.45
C ASN A 189 3.89 3.60 -13.34
N ALA A 190 4.23 4.84 -13.69
CA ALA A 190 4.77 5.85 -12.75
C ALA A 190 3.85 6.08 -11.54
N GLN A 191 2.52 6.04 -11.76
CA GLN A 191 1.54 6.25 -10.70
C GLN A 191 1.65 5.18 -9.60
N TYR A 192 1.91 3.92 -9.97
CA TYR A 192 2.05 2.85 -8.99
C TYR A 192 3.26 3.06 -8.07
N ILE A 193 4.37 3.51 -8.64
CA ILE A 193 5.58 3.82 -7.85
C ILE A 193 5.33 5.06 -6.98
N LEU A 194 4.74 6.12 -7.54
CA LEU A 194 4.47 7.36 -6.80
C LEU A 194 3.52 7.15 -5.61
N GLU A 195 2.53 6.26 -5.73
CA GLU A 195 1.63 5.95 -4.63
C GLU A 195 2.33 5.17 -3.51
N VAL A 196 3.27 4.28 -3.84
CA VAL A 196 4.14 3.65 -2.83
C VAL A 196 5.00 4.69 -2.13
N LEU A 197 5.71 5.53 -2.92
CA LEU A 197 6.54 6.61 -2.38
C LEU A 197 5.74 7.68 -1.60
N GLY A 198 4.43 7.72 -1.77
CA GLY A 198 3.55 8.61 -1.02
C GLY A 198 3.20 8.15 0.38
N VAL A 199 3.49 6.88 0.73
CA VAL A 199 3.16 6.27 2.03
C VAL A 199 4.41 5.75 2.78
N LEU A 200 5.58 5.84 2.16
CA LEU A 200 6.86 5.59 2.80
C LEU A 200 7.40 6.90 3.39
N ASP A 201 7.92 6.82 4.60
CA ASP A 201 8.59 7.92 5.31
C ASP A 201 10.10 7.95 4.98
#